data_717c792ee58da89d28252df73ed8ffe0
#
_entry.id   717c792ee58da89d28252df73ed8ffe0
#
_cell.length_a   1.000
_cell.length_b   1.000
_cell.length_c   1.000
_cell.angle_alpha   90.00
_cell.angle_beta   90.00
_cell.angle_gamma   90.00
#
_symmetry.space_group_name_H-M   'P 1'
#
loop_
_entity.id
_entity.type
_entity.pdbx_description
1 polymer ?
#
loop_
_entity_poly.entity_id
_entity_poly.type
_entity_poly.pdbx_seq_one_letter_code
_entity_poly.pdbx_strand_id
1 'polypeptide(L)'
;DKMHVDRETFEGISLEEMLRRMDAANIERVFLVAAKVGVKHHPACYHVPYDLVAEAVRRYPHRFSALAGLDPTEGMDGVRALERAVKEHGFIGAHFYPHWFELPPDHAKWYPFYAKCVELDIPVQLQVGQSLVYDPTYPRRSVGRPIALDAVACDFPELKLIGIHVGIPWTDEMIAMAWKHRNVFIVSDAHSPKYWPQSFVRYIDSYGQDK
;
A
#
# COMPACT_ATOMS: atom_id res chain seq x y z
N ASP A 1 19.17 -13.68 2.93
CA ASP A 1 18.38 -12.48 2.81
C ASP A 1 17.90 -12.32 1.36
N LYS A 2 16.57 -12.49 1.14
CA LYS A 2 15.97 -12.42 -0.21
C LYS A 2 15.85 -10.97 -0.72
N MET A 3 15.93 -10.00 0.15
CA MET A 3 15.73 -8.59 -0.21
C MET A 3 17.04 -7.83 -0.44
N HIS A 4 18.18 -8.46 -0.17
CA HIS A 4 19.51 -7.85 -0.32
C HIS A 4 19.61 -6.46 0.34
N VAL A 5 18.99 -6.33 1.51
CA VAL A 5 18.93 -5.08 2.28
C VAL A 5 20.01 -5.11 3.35
N ASP A 6 20.74 -4.01 3.50
CA ASP A 6 21.77 -3.88 4.51
C ASP A 6 21.18 -3.94 5.92
N ARG A 7 21.96 -4.47 6.87
CA ARG A 7 21.54 -4.62 8.26
C ARG A 7 21.09 -3.29 8.88
N GLU A 8 21.80 -2.21 8.57
CA GLU A 8 21.47 -0.85 9.04
C GLU A 8 20.05 -0.40 8.63
N THR A 9 19.54 -0.86 7.48
CA THR A 9 18.20 -0.54 7.02
C THR A 9 17.12 -1.12 7.94
N PHE A 10 17.41 -2.24 8.62
CA PHE A 10 16.49 -2.85 9.60
C PHE A 10 16.55 -2.19 10.97
N GLU A 11 17.64 -1.51 11.30
CA GLU A 11 17.81 -0.80 12.57
C GLU A 11 17.05 0.54 12.58
N GLY A 12 16.56 0.96 11.41
CA GLY A 12 15.88 2.24 11.22
C GLY A 12 16.86 3.41 11.08
N ILE A 13 16.36 4.52 10.56
CA ILE A 13 17.11 5.76 10.39
C ILE A 13 16.31 6.92 10.97
N SER A 14 16.98 8.00 11.38
CA SER A 14 16.30 9.22 11.79
C SER A 14 15.61 9.91 10.61
N LEU A 15 14.65 10.79 10.89
CA LEU A 15 13.99 11.58 9.84
C LEU A 15 15.00 12.48 9.12
N GLU A 16 15.98 13.01 9.82
CA GLU A 16 17.03 13.85 9.26
C GLU A 16 17.91 13.07 8.27
N GLU A 17 18.28 11.83 8.63
CA GLU A 17 19.03 10.96 7.73
C GLU A 17 18.20 10.55 6.52
N MET A 18 16.89 10.28 6.71
CA MET A 18 15.97 10.02 5.61
C MET A 18 15.89 11.20 4.65
N LEU A 19 15.76 12.44 5.16
CA LEU A 19 15.74 13.66 4.35
C LEU A 19 17.03 13.82 3.56
N ARG A 20 18.18 13.59 4.20
CA ARG A 20 19.49 13.66 3.54
C ARG A 20 19.60 12.67 2.37
N ARG A 21 19.07 11.43 2.54
CA ARG A 21 19.04 10.43 1.47
C ARG A 21 18.07 10.82 0.36
N MET A 22 16.93 11.37 0.71
CA MET A 22 15.95 11.89 -0.27
C MET A 22 16.58 13.01 -1.12
N ASP A 23 17.27 13.95 -0.50
CA ASP A 23 17.96 15.05 -1.19
C ASP A 23 19.04 14.51 -2.14
N ALA A 24 19.86 13.57 -1.67
CA ALA A 24 20.90 12.93 -2.47
C ALA A 24 20.33 12.15 -3.68
N ALA A 25 19.10 11.63 -3.56
CA ALA A 25 18.40 10.92 -4.62
C ALA A 25 17.45 11.81 -5.46
N ASN A 26 17.44 13.13 -5.20
CA ASN A 26 16.53 14.08 -5.82
C ASN A 26 15.05 13.70 -5.66
N ILE A 27 14.68 13.18 -4.47
CA ILE A 27 13.30 12.83 -4.11
C ILE A 27 12.68 14.00 -3.33
N GLU A 28 11.67 14.62 -3.91
CA GLU A 28 11.00 15.76 -3.30
C GLU A 28 10.11 15.32 -2.12
N ARG A 29 9.30 14.27 -2.29
CA ARG A 29 8.30 13.84 -1.32
C ARG A 29 8.18 12.33 -1.24
N VAL A 30 7.87 11.84 -0.04
CA VAL A 30 7.64 10.40 0.24
C VAL A 30 6.31 10.23 0.99
N PHE A 31 5.62 9.12 0.71
CA PHE A 31 4.47 8.67 1.48
C PHE A 31 4.93 7.77 2.63
N LEU A 32 4.69 8.19 3.85
CA LEU A 32 4.90 7.38 5.04
C LEU A 32 3.66 6.54 5.32
N VAL A 33 3.83 5.25 5.49
CA VAL A 33 2.72 4.35 5.79
C VAL A 33 2.68 4.06 7.29
N ALA A 34 1.60 4.43 7.96
CA ALA A 34 1.32 3.97 9.32
C ALA A 34 0.83 2.52 9.26
N ALA A 35 1.77 1.62 8.97
CA ALA A 35 1.50 0.24 8.61
C ALA A 35 0.76 -0.52 9.72
N LYS A 36 -0.28 -1.28 9.34
CA LYS A 36 -0.89 -2.33 10.14
C LYS A 36 -0.69 -3.65 9.44
N VAL A 37 0.20 -4.46 9.97
CA VAL A 37 0.68 -5.71 9.38
C VAL A 37 0.32 -6.86 10.30
N GLY A 38 -0.64 -7.67 9.90
CA GLY A 38 -1.15 -8.81 10.66
C GLY A 38 -2.13 -8.44 11.77
N VAL A 39 -2.83 -9.47 12.25
CA VAL A 39 -3.86 -9.34 13.28
C VAL A 39 -3.24 -8.90 14.60
N LYS A 40 -3.80 -7.86 15.20
CA LYS A 40 -3.38 -7.36 16.51
C LYS A 40 -3.33 -8.50 17.54
N HIS A 41 -2.30 -8.50 18.37
CA HIS A 41 -1.97 -9.56 19.34
C HIS A 41 -1.33 -10.86 18.76
N HIS A 42 -1.20 -10.98 17.45
CA HIS A 42 -0.39 -12.08 16.90
C HIS A 42 1.11 -11.73 17.06
N PRO A 43 1.98 -12.69 17.44
CA PRO A 43 3.42 -12.43 17.64
C PRO A 43 4.15 -11.83 16.43
N ALA A 44 3.66 -12.10 15.22
CA ALA A 44 4.20 -11.56 13.97
C ALA A 44 3.52 -10.25 13.51
N CYS A 45 2.66 -9.65 14.35
CA CYS A 45 2.01 -8.41 13.99
C CYS A 45 2.93 -7.21 14.21
N TYR A 46 2.82 -6.24 13.30
CA TYR A 46 3.55 -4.98 13.39
C TYR A 46 2.60 -3.82 13.07
N HIS A 47 2.35 -2.96 14.06
CA HIS A 47 1.48 -1.79 13.91
C HIS A 47 2.25 -0.52 14.22
N VAL A 48 2.32 0.39 13.26
CA VAL A 48 2.85 1.74 13.45
C VAL A 48 1.71 2.65 13.87
N PRO A 49 1.78 3.31 15.05
CA PRO A 49 0.76 4.24 15.50
C PRO A 49 0.58 5.41 14.51
N TYR A 50 -0.67 5.82 14.27
CA TYR A 50 -0.97 6.96 13.41
C TYR A 50 -0.32 8.25 13.92
N ASP A 51 -0.32 8.46 15.24
CA ASP A 51 0.27 9.66 15.86
C ASP A 51 1.77 9.80 15.55
N LEU A 52 2.50 8.66 15.51
CA LEU A 52 3.92 8.67 15.19
C LEU A 52 4.17 9.17 13.77
N VAL A 53 3.37 8.71 12.80
CA VAL A 53 3.49 9.14 11.40
C VAL A 53 2.98 10.57 11.22
N ALA A 54 1.90 10.93 11.90
CA ALA A 54 1.37 12.30 11.92
C ALA A 54 2.39 13.31 12.45
N GLU A 55 3.17 12.94 13.46
CA GLU A 55 4.27 13.77 14.00
C GLU A 55 5.33 14.04 12.93
N ALA A 56 5.76 13.01 12.18
CA ALA A 56 6.74 13.17 11.11
C ALA A 56 6.22 14.10 10.00
N VAL A 57 4.94 13.96 9.62
CA VAL A 57 4.30 14.83 8.60
C VAL A 57 4.19 16.28 9.10
N ARG A 58 3.78 16.49 10.37
CA ARG A 58 3.72 17.85 10.95
C ARG A 58 5.07 18.53 11.00
N ARG A 59 6.13 17.76 11.28
CA ARG A 59 7.50 18.29 11.34
C ARG A 59 8.05 18.66 9.96
N TYR A 60 7.67 17.90 8.92
CA TYR A 60 8.16 18.10 7.55
C TYR A 60 7.04 18.02 6.49
N PRO A 61 6.05 18.95 6.52
CA PRO A 61 4.82 18.84 5.72
C PRO A 61 5.04 18.92 4.21
N HIS A 62 6.16 19.49 3.76
CA HIS A 62 6.52 19.55 2.35
C HIS A 62 7.29 18.31 1.86
N ARG A 63 7.74 17.45 2.77
CA ARG A 63 8.55 16.28 2.45
C ARG A 63 7.81 14.97 2.65
N PHE A 64 6.85 14.93 3.58
CA PHE A 64 6.10 13.73 3.90
C PHE A 64 4.60 13.93 3.73
N SER A 65 3.93 12.88 3.29
CA SER A 65 2.50 12.70 3.38
C SER A 65 2.23 11.33 3.99
N ALA A 66 1.06 11.12 4.58
CA ALA A 66 0.78 9.88 5.31
C ALA A 66 -0.35 9.06 4.70
N LEU A 67 -0.19 7.73 4.73
CA LEU A 67 -1.22 6.75 4.41
C LEU A 67 -1.58 5.96 5.67
N ALA A 68 -2.90 5.83 5.93
CA ALA A 68 -3.41 5.11 7.08
C ALA A 68 -3.42 3.60 6.81
N GLY A 69 -2.67 2.83 7.58
CA GLY A 69 -2.70 1.37 7.54
C GLY A 69 -4.04 0.84 8.03
N LEU A 70 -4.61 -0.14 7.33
CA LEU A 70 -5.89 -0.75 7.67
C LEU A 70 -5.71 -2.14 8.28
N ASP A 71 -6.51 -2.42 9.31
CA ASP A 71 -6.68 -3.76 9.90
C ASP A 71 -8.17 -4.13 9.82
N PRO A 72 -8.56 -5.10 8.98
CA PRO A 72 -9.97 -5.49 8.79
C PRO A 72 -10.56 -6.21 10.01
N THR A 73 -9.74 -6.60 10.97
CA THR A 73 -10.19 -7.27 12.20
C THR A 73 -10.63 -6.27 13.28
N GLU A 74 -10.29 -4.99 13.14
CA GLU A 74 -10.73 -3.90 14.03
C GLU A 74 -12.20 -3.50 13.79
N GLY A 75 -12.83 -3.96 12.70
CA GLY A 75 -14.23 -3.65 12.38
C GLY A 75 -14.49 -2.13 12.35
N MET A 76 -15.59 -1.70 12.97
CA MET A 76 -15.96 -0.27 12.95
C MET A 76 -15.02 0.63 13.76
N ASP A 77 -14.25 0.10 14.70
CA ASP A 77 -13.23 0.89 15.39
C ASP A 77 -12.09 1.28 14.45
N GLY A 78 -11.69 0.35 13.56
CA GLY A 78 -10.73 0.62 12.48
C GLY A 78 -11.25 1.66 11.49
N VAL A 79 -12.52 1.57 11.10
CA VAL A 79 -13.16 2.56 10.20
C VAL A 79 -13.19 3.96 10.84
N ARG A 80 -13.55 4.05 12.13
CA ARG A 80 -13.49 5.32 12.88
C ARG A 80 -12.06 5.84 13.04
N ALA A 81 -11.09 4.95 13.23
CA ALA A 81 -9.68 5.35 13.30
C ALA A 81 -9.17 5.91 11.96
N LEU A 82 -9.56 5.32 10.83
CA LEU A 82 -9.27 5.85 9.49
C LEU A 82 -9.86 7.25 9.32
N GLU A 83 -11.11 7.46 9.70
CA GLU A 83 -11.75 8.78 9.61
C GLU A 83 -10.99 9.83 10.41
N ARG A 84 -10.59 9.52 11.66
CA ARG A 84 -9.77 10.43 12.47
C ARG A 84 -8.41 10.69 11.83
N ALA A 85 -7.74 9.67 11.30
CA ALA A 85 -6.45 9.84 10.63
C ALA A 85 -6.52 10.88 9.50
N VAL A 86 -7.59 10.86 8.72
CA VAL A 86 -7.80 11.81 7.62
C VAL A 86 -8.19 13.19 8.16
N LYS A 87 -9.22 13.26 9.00
CA LYS A 87 -9.80 14.55 9.41
C LYS A 87 -8.96 15.31 10.44
N GLU A 88 -8.29 14.60 11.36
CA GLU A 88 -7.56 15.22 12.47
C GLU A 88 -6.03 15.24 12.22
N HIS A 89 -5.49 14.25 11.49
CA HIS A 89 -4.05 14.14 11.24
C HIS A 89 -3.63 14.44 9.79
N GLY A 90 -4.59 14.70 8.89
CA GLY A 90 -4.32 15.08 7.50
C GLY A 90 -3.74 13.96 6.64
N PHE A 91 -4.06 12.71 6.94
CA PHE A 91 -3.68 11.57 6.10
C PHE A 91 -4.40 11.66 4.75
N ILE A 92 -3.68 11.36 3.68
CA ILE A 92 -4.15 11.57 2.30
C ILE A 92 -4.62 10.31 1.59
N GLY A 93 -4.57 9.17 2.25
CA GLY A 93 -4.98 7.88 1.69
C GLY A 93 -4.92 6.77 2.71
N ALA A 94 -5.37 5.60 2.30
CA ALA A 94 -5.29 4.37 3.08
C ALA A 94 -4.31 3.38 2.44
N HIS A 95 -3.81 2.46 3.24
CA HIS A 95 -2.93 1.38 2.79
C HIS A 95 -3.25 0.07 3.49
N PHE A 96 -3.22 -1.06 2.77
CA PHE A 96 -3.34 -2.35 3.43
C PHE A 96 -2.55 -3.46 2.76
N TYR A 97 -2.32 -4.52 3.53
CA TYR A 97 -1.51 -5.68 3.19
C TYR A 97 -2.38 -6.95 3.19
N PRO A 98 -3.02 -7.34 2.08
CA PRO A 98 -3.94 -8.49 2.01
C PRO A 98 -3.33 -9.78 2.55
N HIS A 99 -2.06 -10.04 2.23
CA HIS A 99 -1.36 -11.26 2.62
C HIS A 99 -1.22 -11.45 4.12
N TRP A 100 -1.11 -10.35 4.88
CA TRP A 100 -0.92 -10.40 6.32
C TRP A 100 -2.19 -10.77 7.08
N PHE A 101 -3.34 -10.63 6.44
CA PHE A 101 -4.65 -11.01 6.96
C PHE A 101 -5.22 -12.23 6.26
N GLU A 102 -4.53 -12.76 5.22
CA GLU A 102 -4.99 -13.83 4.34
C GLU A 102 -6.39 -13.56 3.74
N LEU A 103 -6.69 -12.29 3.49
CA LEU A 103 -7.95 -11.82 2.94
C LEU A 103 -7.68 -11.15 1.58
N PRO A 104 -8.19 -11.71 0.46
CA PRO A 104 -8.02 -11.07 -0.84
C PRO A 104 -8.71 -9.71 -0.89
N PRO A 105 -8.32 -8.82 -1.83
CA PRO A 105 -8.86 -7.45 -1.91
C PRO A 105 -10.38 -7.35 -1.99
N ASP A 106 -11.05 -8.32 -2.61
CA ASP A 106 -12.51 -8.41 -2.76
C ASP A 106 -13.22 -9.05 -1.55
N HIS A 107 -12.49 -9.33 -0.48
CA HIS A 107 -13.13 -9.90 0.71
C HIS A 107 -13.99 -8.86 1.44
N ALA A 108 -15.21 -9.25 1.85
CA ALA A 108 -16.22 -8.37 2.45
C ALA A 108 -15.75 -7.54 3.66
N LYS A 109 -14.76 -8.02 4.42
CA LYS A 109 -14.19 -7.28 5.56
C LYS A 109 -13.50 -5.97 5.16
N TRP A 110 -13.07 -5.82 3.92
CA TRP A 110 -12.46 -4.59 3.41
C TRP A 110 -13.50 -3.54 3.00
N TYR A 111 -14.72 -3.96 2.62
CA TYR A 111 -15.77 -3.09 2.06
C TYR A 111 -16.14 -1.89 2.93
N PRO A 112 -16.27 -2.00 4.27
CA PRO A 112 -16.51 -0.82 5.12
C PRO A 112 -15.40 0.24 5.02
N PHE A 113 -14.15 -0.19 4.81
CA PHE A 113 -13.02 0.73 4.62
C PHE A 113 -13.06 1.36 3.23
N TYR A 114 -13.42 0.60 2.18
CA TYR A 114 -13.59 1.16 0.82
C TYR A 114 -14.69 2.22 0.80
N ALA A 115 -15.83 1.92 1.38
CA ALA A 115 -16.93 2.88 1.50
C ALA A 115 -16.50 4.14 2.25
N LYS A 116 -15.74 4.00 3.34
CA LYS A 116 -15.21 5.15 4.09
C LYS A 116 -14.17 5.93 3.27
N CYS A 117 -13.32 5.29 2.48
CA CYS A 117 -12.38 5.97 1.60
C CYS A 117 -13.08 6.78 0.51
N VAL A 118 -14.17 6.25 -0.06
CA VAL A 118 -15.03 6.99 -0.99
C VAL A 118 -15.65 8.21 -0.31
N GLU A 119 -16.25 8.04 0.88
CA GLU A 119 -16.83 9.13 1.68
C GLU A 119 -15.80 10.25 1.98
N LEU A 120 -14.56 9.87 2.23
CA LEU A 120 -13.47 10.81 2.56
C LEU A 120 -12.73 11.35 1.33
N ASP A 121 -13.08 10.91 0.13
CA ASP A 121 -12.40 11.22 -1.16
C ASP A 121 -10.88 10.94 -1.11
N ILE A 122 -10.49 9.79 -0.57
CA ILE A 122 -9.08 9.37 -0.48
C ILE A 122 -8.83 8.07 -1.25
N PRO A 123 -7.64 7.90 -1.85
CA PRO A 123 -7.25 6.65 -2.51
C PRO A 123 -6.95 5.54 -1.50
N VAL A 124 -7.02 4.31 -2.00
CA VAL A 124 -6.52 3.12 -1.31
C VAL A 124 -5.33 2.54 -2.07
N GLN A 125 -4.20 2.45 -1.40
CA GLN A 125 -3.03 1.74 -1.88
C GLN A 125 -3.00 0.34 -1.26
N LEU A 126 -2.79 -0.70 -2.07
CA LEU A 126 -2.81 -2.08 -1.60
C LEU A 126 -1.75 -2.94 -2.26
N GLN A 127 -1.20 -3.87 -1.48
CA GLN A 127 -0.23 -4.83 -1.99
C GLN A 127 -0.91 -5.84 -2.92
N VAL A 128 -0.47 -5.89 -4.17
CA VAL A 128 -0.87 -6.90 -5.15
C VAL A 128 0.33 -7.75 -5.57
N GLY A 129 0.06 -8.91 -6.16
CA GLY A 129 1.09 -9.89 -6.51
C GLY A 129 1.26 -10.96 -5.44
N GLN A 130 2.41 -11.62 -5.45
CA GLN A 130 2.73 -12.65 -4.45
C GLN A 130 3.33 -12.06 -3.19
N SER A 131 3.17 -12.75 -2.06
CA SER A 131 3.94 -12.46 -0.86
C SER A 131 5.33 -13.08 -0.95
N LEU A 132 6.38 -12.27 -0.80
CA LEU A 132 7.77 -12.75 -0.69
C LEU A 132 8.19 -12.98 0.77
N VAL A 133 7.36 -12.59 1.71
CA VAL A 133 7.64 -12.76 3.14
C VAL A 133 7.38 -14.22 3.53
N TYR A 134 8.42 -14.87 4.01
CA TYR A 134 8.35 -16.24 4.53
C TYR A 134 8.73 -16.26 6.00
N ASP A 135 7.77 -16.68 6.81
CA ASP A 135 7.97 -16.95 8.23
C ASP A 135 7.62 -18.43 8.47
N PRO A 136 8.59 -19.28 8.89
CA PRO A 136 8.34 -20.70 9.09
C PRO A 136 7.35 -20.97 10.23
N THR A 137 7.19 -20.03 11.17
CA THR A 137 6.24 -20.13 12.28
C THR A 137 4.83 -19.74 11.90
N TYR A 138 4.70 -18.92 10.84
CA TYR A 138 3.42 -18.49 10.31
C TYR A 138 3.50 -18.29 8.78
N PRO A 139 3.49 -19.39 8.01
CA PRO A 139 3.51 -19.31 6.54
C PRO A 139 2.21 -18.67 6.01
N ARG A 140 2.33 -17.68 5.13
CA ARG A 140 1.20 -16.91 4.59
C ARG A 140 0.92 -17.24 3.13
N ARG A 141 -0.36 -17.30 2.79
CA ARG A 141 -0.80 -17.49 1.41
C ARG A 141 -0.70 -16.18 0.62
N SER A 142 -0.36 -16.28 -0.66
CA SER A 142 -0.42 -15.17 -1.59
C SER A 142 -1.86 -14.95 -2.06
N VAL A 143 -2.58 -14.02 -1.43
CA VAL A 143 -3.99 -13.71 -1.71
C VAL A 143 -4.19 -12.42 -2.52
N GLY A 144 -3.09 -11.76 -2.92
CA GLY A 144 -3.13 -10.47 -3.61
C GLY A 144 -3.18 -10.59 -5.15
N ARG A 145 -3.90 -11.57 -5.72
CA ARG A 145 -4.04 -11.62 -7.18
C ARG A 145 -4.75 -10.37 -7.70
N PRO A 146 -4.19 -9.69 -8.71
CA PRO A 146 -4.74 -8.43 -9.21
C PRO A 146 -6.17 -8.56 -9.74
N ILE A 147 -6.58 -9.73 -10.25
CA ILE A 147 -7.95 -9.96 -10.73
C ILE A 147 -9.02 -9.70 -9.65
N ALA A 148 -8.68 -9.83 -8.37
CA ALA A 148 -9.60 -9.50 -7.28
C ALA A 148 -9.98 -8.01 -7.23
N LEU A 149 -9.18 -7.13 -7.88
CA LEU A 149 -9.52 -5.71 -8.01
C LEU A 149 -10.71 -5.47 -8.94
N ASP A 150 -11.04 -6.41 -9.80
CA ASP A 150 -12.15 -6.27 -10.76
C ASP A 150 -13.48 -6.03 -10.02
N ALA A 151 -13.78 -6.87 -9.04
CA ALA A 151 -15.00 -6.74 -8.24
C ALA A 151 -15.02 -5.42 -7.47
N VAL A 152 -13.91 -5.09 -6.79
CA VAL A 152 -13.79 -3.85 -5.98
C VAL A 152 -13.96 -2.60 -6.85
N ALA A 153 -13.33 -2.57 -8.02
CA ALA A 153 -13.40 -1.44 -8.93
C ALA A 153 -14.79 -1.25 -9.55
N CYS A 154 -15.56 -2.36 -9.74
CA CYS A 154 -16.95 -2.30 -10.17
C CYS A 154 -17.89 -1.83 -9.06
N ASP A 155 -17.67 -2.33 -7.81
CA ASP A 155 -18.53 -2.01 -6.67
C ASP A 155 -18.29 -0.58 -6.13
N PHE A 156 -17.08 -0.05 -6.31
CA PHE A 156 -16.66 1.28 -5.87
C PHE A 156 -16.02 2.09 -7.02
N PRO A 157 -16.77 2.49 -8.03
CA PRO A 157 -16.23 3.17 -9.22
C PRO A 157 -15.63 4.55 -8.93
N GLU A 158 -15.97 5.17 -7.80
CA GLU A 158 -15.42 6.44 -7.32
C GLU A 158 -14.06 6.26 -6.62
N LEU A 159 -13.78 5.05 -6.11
CA LEU A 159 -12.57 4.78 -5.33
C LEU A 159 -11.34 4.66 -6.22
N LYS A 160 -10.31 5.43 -5.96
CA LYS A 160 -8.99 5.24 -6.58
C LYS A 160 -8.27 4.07 -5.92
N LEU A 161 -8.06 2.99 -6.68
CA LEU A 161 -7.37 1.78 -6.26
C LEU A 161 -5.95 1.79 -6.84
N ILE A 162 -4.95 1.71 -5.99
CA ILE A 162 -3.54 1.76 -6.36
C ILE A 162 -2.89 0.43 -6.01
N GLY A 163 -2.66 -0.43 -7.01
CA GLY A 163 -1.95 -1.69 -6.85
C GLY A 163 -0.43 -1.46 -6.83
N ILE A 164 0.23 -1.81 -5.73
CA ILE A 164 1.69 -1.70 -5.62
C ILE A 164 2.39 -3.01 -6.03
N HIS A 165 3.72 -2.97 -6.24
CA HIS A 165 4.58 -4.10 -6.61
C HIS A 165 4.34 -4.65 -8.02
N VAL A 166 3.77 -3.86 -8.93
CA VAL A 166 3.53 -4.25 -10.35
C VAL A 166 2.69 -5.53 -10.50
N GLY A 167 2.18 -6.09 -9.41
CA GLY A 167 1.41 -7.34 -9.41
C GLY A 167 2.22 -8.63 -9.67
N ILE A 168 3.55 -8.59 -9.56
CA ILE A 168 4.42 -9.75 -9.85
C ILE A 168 4.01 -10.97 -8.99
N PRO A 169 3.90 -12.19 -9.58
CA PRO A 169 4.17 -12.56 -10.98
C PRO A 169 2.99 -12.38 -11.95
N TRP A 170 1.82 -11.91 -11.49
CA TRP A 170 0.59 -11.75 -12.28
C TRP A 170 0.47 -10.33 -12.87
N THR A 171 1.57 -9.81 -13.39
CA THR A 171 1.67 -8.44 -13.92
C THR A 171 0.68 -8.16 -15.06
N ASP A 172 0.44 -9.13 -15.94
CA ASP A 172 -0.51 -8.98 -17.04
C ASP A 172 -1.97 -8.85 -16.52
N GLU A 173 -2.31 -9.50 -15.39
CA GLU A 173 -3.59 -9.27 -14.74
C GLU A 173 -3.68 -7.85 -14.18
N MET A 174 -2.60 -7.33 -13.56
CA MET A 174 -2.57 -5.97 -13.04
C MET A 174 -2.72 -4.93 -14.15
N ILE A 175 -2.03 -5.14 -15.27
CA ILE A 175 -2.18 -4.32 -16.47
C ILE A 175 -3.62 -4.36 -16.99
N ALA A 176 -4.22 -5.55 -17.08
CA ALA A 176 -5.59 -5.70 -17.53
C ALA A 176 -6.58 -4.95 -16.62
N MET A 177 -6.37 -4.98 -15.29
CA MET A 177 -7.21 -4.23 -14.34
C MET A 177 -7.07 -2.72 -14.51
N ALA A 178 -5.83 -2.22 -14.62
CA ALA A 178 -5.60 -0.79 -14.83
C ALA A 178 -6.11 -0.31 -16.20
N TRP A 179 -6.07 -1.15 -17.21
CA TRP A 179 -6.61 -0.83 -18.54
C TRP A 179 -8.14 -0.83 -18.58
N LYS A 180 -8.77 -1.83 -17.96
CA LYS A 180 -10.23 -1.96 -17.89
C LYS A 180 -10.86 -0.86 -17.06
N HIS A 181 -10.30 -0.56 -15.88
CA HIS A 181 -10.88 0.34 -14.89
C HIS A 181 -10.16 1.68 -14.84
N ARG A 182 -10.90 2.76 -15.10
CA ARG A 182 -10.35 4.11 -15.03
C ARG A 182 -9.86 4.52 -13.63
N ASN A 183 -10.38 3.88 -12.60
CA ASN A 183 -10.08 4.12 -11.18
C ASN A 183 -9.00 3.19 -10.61
N VAL A 184 -8.37 2.33 -11.43
CA VAL A 184 -7.26 1.44 -11.03
C VAL A 184 -5.95 1.96 -11.58
N PHE A 185 -4.93 2.02 -10.72
CA PHE A 185 -3.58 2.53 -11.00
C PHE A 185 -2.51 1.52 -10.57
N ILE A 186 -1.31 1.63 -11.13
CA ILE A 186 -0.17 0.76 -10.79
C ILE A 186 0.98 1.61 -10.22
N VAL A 187 1.58 1.12 -9.13
CA VAL A 187 2.84 1.67 -8.60
C VAL A 187 3.94 0.63 -8.72
N SER A 188 5.05 1.05 -9.32
CA SER A 188 6.21 0.22 -9.61
C SER A 188 7.27 0.28 -8.51
N ASP A 189 6.84 0.22 -7.28
CA ASP A 189 7.69 0.17 -6.10
C ASP A 189 8.26 -1.25 -5.83
N ALA A 190 9.10 -1.38 -4.81
CA ALA A 190 9.73 -2.60 -4.33
C ALA A 190 10.63 -3.35 -5.32
N HIS A 191 10.43 -3.20 -6.60
CA HIS A 191 11.20 -3.87 -7.63
C HIS A 191 12.07 -2.90 -8.42
N SER A 192 13.38 -3.12 -8.45
CA SER A 192 14.29 -2.34 -9.32
C SER A 192 13.86 -2.46 -10.79
N PRO A 193 13.91 -1.39 -11.59
CA PRO A 193 13.51 -1.38 -13.01
C PRO A 193 14.13 -2.49 -13.85
N LYS A 194 15.33 -2.93 -13.52
CA LYS A 194 16.00 -4.04 -14.22
C LYS A 194 15.28 -5.40 -14.11
N TYR A 195 14.37 -5.53 -13.14
CA TYR A 195 13.59 -6.75 -12.90
C TYR A 195 12.13 -6.62 -13.32
N TRP A 196 11.73 -5.47 -13.89
CA TRP A 196 10.36 -5.30 -14.34
C TRP A 196 10.05 -6.25 -15.50
N PRO A 197 8.87 -6.89 -15.49
CA PRO A 197 8.43 -7.69 -16.62
C PRO A 197 8.35 -6.85 -17.90
N GLN A 198 8.73 -7.45 -19.04
CA GLN A 198 8.72 -6.75 -20.33
C GLN A 198 7.32 -6.26 -20.73
N SER A 199 6.26 -6.95 -20.31
CA SER A 199 4.87 -6.50 -20.52
C SER A 199 4.59 -5.19 -19.82
N PHE A 200 5.10 -5.01 -18.59
CA PHE A 200 4.95 -3.76 -17.84
C PHE A 200 5.72 -2.61 -18.50
N VAL A 201 6.96 -2.86 -18.93
CA VAL A 201 7.75 -1.84 -19.63
C VAL A 201 7.04 -1.37 -20.90
N ARG A 202 6.50 -2.30 -21.69
CA ARG A 202 5.71 -1.96 -22.90
C ARG A 202 4.45 -1.19 -22.56
N TYR A 203 3.78 -1.55 -21.47
CA TYR A 203 2.56 -0.89 -21.03
C TYR A 203 2.82 0.59 -20.68
N ILE A 204 3.80 0.89 -19.83
CA ILE A 204 4.14 2.27 -19.46
C ILE A 204 4.71 3.09 -20.62
N ASP A 205 5.35 2.47 -21.58
CA ASP A 205 5.91 3.13 -22.78
C ASP A 205 4.85 3.39 -23.87
N SER A 206 3.64 2.92 -23.69
CA SER A 206 2.58 3.06 -24.68
C SER A 206 1.28 3.64 -24.10
N TYR A 207 0.35 2.79 -23.66
CA TYR A 207 -1.01 3.17 -23.28
C TYR A 207 -1.26 3.21 -21.77
N GLY A 208 -0.23 2.99 -20.95
CA GLY A 208 -0.30 3.02 -19.50
C GLY A 208 0.30 4.26 -18.85
N GLN A 209 0.58 5.31 -19.63
CA GLN A 209 1.28 6.51 -19.13
C GLN A 209 0.49 7.29 -18.06
N ASP A 210 -0.83 7.17 -18.06
CA ASP A 210 -1.73 7.84 -17.11
C ASP A 210 -2.15 6.93 -15.95
N LYS A 211 -1.54 5.77 -15.82
CA LYS A 211 -1.94 4.68 -14.92
C LYS A 211 -0.81 4.25 -14.00
#